data_0a8e7ada85f17b1d53b271aff5e2a4f5
#
_entry.id   0a8e7ada85f17b1d53b271aff5e2a4f5
#
_cell.length_a   1.000
_cell.length_b   1.000
_cell.length_c   1.000
_cell.angle_alpha   90.00
_cell.angle_beta   90.00
_cell.angle_gamma   90.00
#
_symmetry.space_group_name_H-M   'P 1'
#
loop_
_entity.id
_entity.type
_entity.pdbx_description
1 polymer ?
#
loop_
_entity_poly.entity_id
_entity_poly.type
_entity_poly.pdbx_seq_one_letter_code
_entity_poly.pdbx_strand_id
1 'polypeptide(L)'
;MKRMNGSEFFGVGAAELVPGARNAVEVCLGICAGERVALIADHASGAVAASLAAVLDEVDAPWEGVLIEQVARRPLAAAPPEVLNVLEEADVGILCVQPHQGELGARMDIVSVVERRQIRYAHMVGVTSQIMQQGMRADYRLVDALSQRLCERMQRATRLKVETPGGTAFTAAFDPNFSWVKTSGLIQRRYWSNLPAGEVFTTPASVDGVFVCDGTAGDYFGPK
;
A
#
# COMPACT_ATOMS: atom_id res chain seq x y z
N MET A 1 20.40 14.68 -18.01
CA MET A 1 19.07 14.11 -18.28
C MET A 1 18.03 15.16 -17.92
N LYS A 2 17.09 15.50 -18.84
CA LYS A 2 16.04 16.48 -18.55
C LYS A 2 15.10 15.85 -17.52
N ARG A 3 14.95 16.43 -16.34
CA ARG A 3 13.95 15.98 -15.33
C ARG A 3 12.59 16.08 -16.02
N MET A 4 11.90 14.96 -16.25
CA MET A 4 10.52 14.99 -16.74
C MET A 4 9.63 15.45 -15.60
N ASN A 5 8.69 16.37 -15.91
CA ASN A 5 7.71 16.83 -14.94
C ASN A 5 6.66 15.71 -14.74
N GLY A 6 6.27 15.44 -13.50
CA GLY A 6 5.27 14.41 -13.20
C GLY A 6 3.96 14.58 -13.95
N SER A 7 3.53 15.83 -14.21
CA SER A 7 2.34 16.13 -15.01
C SER A 7 2.51 15.82 -16.51
N GLU A 8 3.72 15.89 -17.03
CA GLU A 8 4.02 15.49 -18.42
C GLU A 8 4.05 13.98 -18.59
N PHE A 9 4.41 13.25 -17.53
CA PHE A 9 4.56 11.80 -17.57
C PHE A 9 3.27 11.05 -17.17
N PHE A 10 2.66 11.40 -16.04
CA PHE A 10 1.49 10.71 -15.51
C PHE A 10 0.15 11.41 -15.80
N GLY A 11 0.16 12.60 -16.37
CA GLY A 11 -1.02 13.46 -16.54
C GLY A 11 -1.17 14.49 -15.41
N VAL A 12 -2.25 15.23 -15.44
CA VAL A 12 -2.47 16.34 -14.50
C VAL A 12 -2.82 15.82 -13.12
N GLY A 13 -1.99 16.15 -12.13
CA GLY A 13 -2.30 15.97 -10.72
C GLY A 13 -3.41 16.93 -10.25
N ALA A 14 -4.04 16.59 -9.15
CA ALA A 14 -5.11 17.40 -8.57
C ALA A 14 -4.68 17.93 -7.19
N ALA A 15 -4.89 19.21 -6.95
CA ALA A 15 -4.44 19.90 -5.73
C ALA A 15 -5.00 19.24 -4.45
N GLU A 16 -6.22 18.71 -4.51
CA GLU A 16 -6.86 18.02 -3.39
C GLU A 16 -6.19 16.67 -3.04
N LEU A 17 -5.36 16.10 -3.92
CA LEU A 17 -4.63 14.86 -3.67
C LEU A 17 -3.28 15.11 -2.98
N VAL A 18 -2.73 16.31 -3.10
CA VAL A 18 -1.40 16.68 -2.57
C VAL A 18 -1.26 16.38 -1.07
N PRO A 19 -2.22 16.67 -0.19
CA PRO A 19 -2.08 16.34 1.24
C PRO A 19 -1.89 14.84 1.49
N GLY A 20 -2.62 13.97 0.76
CA GLY A 20 -2.45 12.52 0.85
C GLY A 20 -1.12 12.04 0.26
N ALA A 21 -0.69 12.64 -0.86
CA ALA A 21 0.61 12.36 -1.46
C ALA A 21 1.76 12.77 -0.53
N ARG A 22 1.67 13.94 0.08
CA ARG A 22 2.65 14.43 1.07
C ARG A 22 2.75 13.49 2.27
N ASN A 23 1.62 13.04 2.78
CA ASN A 23 1.59 12.08 3.87
C ASN A 23 2.24 10.73 3.48
N ALA A 24 1.99 10.24 2.27
CA ALA A 24 2.64 9.03 1.75
C ALA A 24 4.17 9.21 1.65
N VAL A 25 4.63 10.31 1.05
CA VAL A 25 6.04 10.58 0.79
C VAL A 25 6.80 10.90 2.06
N GLU A 26 6.35 11.92 2.81
CA GLU A 26 7.12 12.47 3.94
C GLU A 26 6.90 11.71 5.25
N VAL A 27 5.69 11.19 5.49
CA VAL A 27 5.35 10.54 6.77
C VAL A 27 5.45 9.02 6.67
N CYS A 28 4.74 8.42 5.70
CA CYS A 28 4.67 6.96 5.60
C CYS A 28 5.98 6.37 5.12
N LEU A 29 6.53 6.87 4.04
CA LEU A 29 7.79 6.42 3.47
C LEU A 29 9.01 7.16 4.06
N GLY A 30 8.82 8.36 4.62
CA GLY A 30 9.91 9.17 5.16
C GLY A 30 11.02 9.43 4.13
N ILE A 31 10.62 9.78 2.90
CA ILE A 31 11.55 10.02 1.79
C ILE A 31 12.32 11.30 2.05
N CYS A 32 13.63 11.23 1.88
CA CYS A 32 14.55 12.34 2.05
C CYS A 32 15.13 12.81 0.71
N ALA A 33 15.63 14.03 0.69
CA ALA A 33 16.32 14.59 -0.48
C ALA A 33 17.44 13.66 -0.99
N GLY A 34 17.52 13.46 -2.29
CA GLY A 34 18.53 12.64 -2.95
C GLY A 34 18.24 11.15 -2.98
N GLU A 35 17.23 10.62 -2.28
CA GLU A 35 16.82 9.22 -2.39
C GLU A 35 16.15 8.96 -3.74
N ARG A 36 16.58 7.92 -4.45
CA ARG A 36 16.02 7.53 -5.75
C ARG A 36 14.72 6.78 -5.57
N VAL A 37 13.67 7.24 -6.23
CA VAL A 37 12.33 6.67 -6.12
C VAL A 37 11.90 6.02 -7.43
N ALA A 38 11.50 4.74 -7.39
CA ALA A 38 10.76 4.10 -8.47
C ALA A 38 9.27 4.37 -8.29
N LEU A 39 8.66 5.13 -9.21
CA LEU A 39 7.22 5.44 -9.20
C LEU A 39 6.52 4.71 -10.35
N ILE A 40 5.84 3.62 -10.02
CA ILE A 40 5.17 2.75 -10.97
C ILE A 40 3.67 3.01 -10.91
N ALA A 41 3.06 3.32 -12.05
CA ALA A 41 1.64 3.63 -12.14
C ALA A 41 0.99 3.02 -13.38
N ASP A 42 -0.33 3.07 -13.41
CA ASP A 42 -1.15 2.85 -14.60
C ASP A 42 -1.91 4.13 -14.99
N HIS A 43 -2.51 4.14 -16.18
CA HIS A 43 -3.28 5.31 -16.64
C HIS A 43 -4.43 5.68 -15.68
N ALA A 44 -5.08 4.69 -15.09
CA ALA A 44 -6.22 4.92 -14.20
C ALA A 44 -5.82 5.60 -12.89
N SER A 45 -4.58 5.41 -12.44
CA SER A 45 -4.01 6.03 -11.24
C SER A 45 -3.15 7.28 -11.55
N GLY A 46 -3.16 7.75 -12.79
CA GLY A 46 -2.27 8.83 -13.26
C GLY A 46 -2.34 10.11 -12.42
N ALA A 47 -3.53 10.58 -12.04
CA ALA A 47 -3.68 11.77 -11.19
C ALA A 47 -3.05 11.60 -9.79
N VAL A 48 -3.14 10.39 -9.22
CA VAL A 48 -2.49 10.06 -7.94
C VAL A 48 -0.98 10.04 -8.11
N ALA A 49 -0.47 9.36 -9.16
CA ALA A 49 0.95 9.29 -9.45
C ALA A 49 1.56 10.67 -9.74
N ALA A 50 0.86 11.53 -10.50
CA ALA A 50 1.28 12.89 -10.74
C ALA A 50 1.37 13.73 -9.45
N SER A 51 0.43 13.52 -8.51
CA SER A 51 0.46 14.21 -7.22
C SER A 51 1.60 13.70 -6.32
N LEU A 52 1.92 12.40 -6.37
CA LEU A 52 3.09 11.84 -5.69
C LEU A 52 4.39 12.41 -6.29
N ALA A 53 4.52 12.43 -7.63
CA ALA A 53 5.68 12.97 -8.32
C ALA A 53 5.92 14.46 -7.98
N ALA A 54 4.84 15.25 -7.90
CA ALA A 54 4.96 16.66 -7.49
C ALA A 54 5.54 16.82 -6.08
N VAL A 55 5.12 15.99 -5.13
CA VAL A 55 5.69 16.02 -3.77
C VAL A 55 7.14 15.50 -3.76
N LEU A 56 7.47 14.48 -4.55
CA LEU A 56 8.85 14.01 -4.69
C LEU A 56 9.78 15.11 -5.23
N ASP A 57 9.29 15.91 -6.19
CA ASP A 57 10.03 17.07 -6.70
C ASP A 57 10.20 18.15 -5.61
N GLU A 58 9.19 18.40 -4.78
CA GLU A 58 9.25 19.36 -3.67
C GLU A 58 10.28 18.96 -2.59
N VAL A 59 10.39 17.65 -2.29
CA VAL A 59 11.36 17.16 -1.29
C VAL A 59 12.74 16.86 -1.90
N ASP A 60 12.95 17.21 -3.15
CA ASP A 60 14.19 17.01 -3.91
C ASP A 60 14.65 15.54 -3.98
N ALA A 61 13.70 14.62 -4.09
CA ALA A 61 13.93 13.19 -4.30
C ALA A 61 13.84 12.87 -5.80
N PRO A 62 14.93 12.46 -6.45
CA PRO A 62 14.89 12.07 -7.86
C PRO A 62 14.03 10.81 -8.03
N TRP A 63 13.14 10.82 -9.01
CA TRP A 63 12.28 9.68 -9.30
C TRP A 63 12.37 9.24 -10.76
N GLU A 64 12.16 7.96 -10.98
CA GLU A 64 12.00 7.35 -12.30
C GLU A 64 10.61 6.72 -12.38
N GLY A 65 9.84 7.15 -13.41
CA GLY A 65 8.46 6.72 -13.63
C GLY A 65 8.36 5.54 -14.59
N VAL A 66 7.47 4.59 -14.30
CA VAL A 66 7.02 3.56 -15.23
C VAL A 66 5.51 3.61 -15.33
N LEU A 67 4.98 3.82 -16.54
CA LEU A 67 3.58 3.68 -16.85
C LEU A 67 3.35 2.31 -17.49
N ILE A 68 2.61 1.44 -16.79
CA ILE A 68 2.51 0.01 -17.13
C ILE A 68 2.05 -0.19 -18.57
N GLU A 69 1.05 0.57 -19.02
CA GLU A 69 0.50 0.43 -20.37
C GLU A 69 1.45 0.85 -21.50
N GLN A 70 2.55 1.55 -21.16
CA GLN A 70 3.60 1.87 -22.13
C GLN A 70 4.61 0.74 -22.32
N VAL A 71 4.73 -0.16 -21.33
CA VAL A 71 5.72 -1.24 -21.31
C VAL A 71 5.11 -2.62 -21.47
N ALA A 72 3.84 -2.80 -21.10
CA ALA A 72 3.16 -4.09 -21.22
C ALA A 72 1.65 -3.95 -21.37
N ARG A 73 1.03 -4.97 -21.98
CA ARG A 73 -0.42 -5.11 -22.05
C ARG A 73 -0.95 -5.77 -20.77
N ARG A 74 -2.04 -5.25 -20.22
CA ARG A 74 -2.72 -5.82 -19.06
C ARG A 74 -3.82 -6.83 -19.45
N PRO A 75 -4.12 -7.86 -18.62
CA PRO A 75 -3.51 -8.14 -17.33
C PRO A 75 -2.08 -8.70 -17.44
N LEU A 76 -1.23 -8.36 -16.47
CA LEU A 76 0.16 -8.77 -16.44
C LEU A 76 0.29 -10.23 -15.95
N ALA A 77 0.86 -11.12 -16.77
CA ALA A 77 1.19 -12.48 -16.34
C ALA A 77 2.44 -12.53 -15.44
N ALA A 78 3.40 -11.61 -15.67
CA ALA A 78 4.61 -11.41 -14.89
C ALA A 78 4.95 -9.91 -14.88
N ALA A 79 5.81 -9.47 -13.97
CA ALA A 79 6.24 -8.07 -13.94
C ALA A 79 7.11 -7.74 -15.15
N PRO A 80 6.85 -6.64 -15.88
CA PRO A 80 7.67 -6.21 -16.99
C PRO A 80 9.12 -5.92 -16.54
N PRO A 81 10.13 -6.22 -17.38
CA PRO A 81 11.53 -5.96 -17.06
C PRO A 81 11.80 -4.49 -16.68
N GLU A 82 11.12 -3.53 -17.31
CA GLU A 82 11.25 -2.11 -17.03
C GLU A 82 10.84 -1.78 -15.59
N VAL A 83 9.78 -2.41 -15.08
CA VAL A 83 9.33 -2.27 -13.69
C VAL A 83 10.35 -2.86 -12.72
N LEU A 84 10.91 -4.03 -13.03
CA LEU A 84 11.91 -4.66 -12.18
C LEU A 84 13.21 -3.86 -12.17
N ASN A 85 13.66 -3.37 -13.34
CA ASN A 85 14.90 -2.62 -13.47
C ASN A 85 14.88 -1.30 -12.70
N VAL A 86 13.78 -0.54 -12.76
CA VAL A 86 13.69 0.71 -12.00
C VAL A 86 13.73 0.47 -10.49
N LEU A 87 13.15 -0.63 -10.01
CA LEU A 87 13.21 -1.01 -8.61
C LEU A 87 14.62 -1.49 -8.17
N GLU A 88 15.39 -2.12 -9.06
CA GLU A 88 16.79 -2.49 -8.79
C GLU A 88 17.68 -1.29 -8.51
N GLU A 89 17.40 -0.16 -9.13
CA GLU A 89 18.17 1.07 -9.02
C GLU A 89 17.67 1.99 -7.87
N ALA A 90 16.47 1.73 -7.33
CA ALA A 90 15.82 2.62 -6.38
C ALA A 90 16.23 2.37 -4.90
N ASP A 91 16.07 3.41 -4.08
CA ASP A 91 16.11 3.36 -2.63
C ASP A 91 14.71 3.17 -2.03
N VAL A 92 13.69 3.62 -2.79
CA VAL A 92 12.27 3.53 -2.42
C VAL A 92 11.44 3.18 -3.65
N GLY A 93 10.44 2.30 -3.49
CA GLY A 93 9.47 1.99 -4.53
C GLY A 93 8.05 2.41 -4.14
N ILE A 94 7.27 2.87 -5.11
CA ILE A 94 5.84 3.15 -4.98
C ILE A 94 5.12 2.50 -6.16
N LEU A 95 4.19 1.58 -5.88
CA LEU A 95 3.29 1.01 -6.89
C LEU A 95 1.89 1.60 -6.69
N CYS A 96 1.45 2.39 -7.65
CA CYS A 96 0.16 3.07 -7.63
C CYS A 96 -0.65 2.65 -8.87
N VAL A 97 -1.41 1.56 -8.75
CA VAL A 97 -2.13 0.95 -9.88
C VAL A 97 -3.51 0.46 -9.48
N GLN A 98 -4.42 0.33 -10.45
CA GLN A 98 -5.68 -0.37 -10.24
C GLN A 98 -5.48 -1.90 -10.34
N PRO A 99 -6.19 -2.70 -9.53
CA PRO A 99 -6.07 -4.15 -9.58
C PRO A 99 -6.72 -4.71 -10.85
N HIS A 100 -6.04 -5.69 -11.47
CA HIS A 100 -6.62 -6.53 -12.51
C HIS A 100 -6.56 -7.99 -12.08
N GLN A 101 -7.62 -8.73 -12.42
CA GLN A 101 -7.66 -10.18 -12.16
C GLN A 101 -6.51 -10.88 -12.89
N GLY A 102 -5.79 -11.76 -12.20
CA GLY A 102 -4.67 -12.52 -12.75
C GLY A 102 -3.29 -11.88 -12.56
N GLU A 103 -3.19 -10.64 -12.04
CA GLU A 103 -1.90 -9.93 -11.87
C GLU A 103 -1.18 -10.22 -10.54
N LEU A 104 -1.67 -11.16 -9.73
CA LEU A 104 -1.01 -11.48 -8.46
C LEU A 104 0.45 -11.93 -8.67
N GLY A 105 0.72 -12.74 -9.70
CA GLY A 105 2.07 -13.20 -10.05
C GLY A 105 3.02 -12.04 -10.31
N ALA A 106 2.62 -11.09 -11.15
CA ALA A 106 3.41 -9.89 -11.45
C ALA A 106 3.69 -9.03 -10.19
N ARG A 107 2.71 -8.91 -9.28
CA ARG A 107 2.92 -8.22 -8.01
C ARG A 107 3.89 -8.96 -7.08
N MET A 108 3.88 -10.29 -7.09
CA MET A 108 4.84 -11.10 -6.34
C MET A 108 6.26 -10.98 -6.90
N ASP A 109 6.44 -10.86 -8.22
CA ASP A 109 7.74 -10.58 -8.83
C ASP A 109 8.30 -9.23 -8.33
N ILE A 110 7.47 -8.18 -8.29
CA ILE A 110 7.82 -6.86 -7.73
C ILE A 110 8.25 -6.98 -6.27
N VAL A 111 7.42 -7.63 -5.44
CA VAL A 111 7.72 -7.81 -4.00
C VAL A 111 9.02 -8.59 -3.81
N SER A 112 9.32 -9.58 -4.65
CA SER A 112 10.57 -10.33 -4.58
C SER A 112 11.82 -9.45 -4.80
N VAL A 113 11.75 -8.47 -5.71
CA VAL A 113 12.82 -7.47 -5.88
C VAL A 113 12.91 -6.57 -4.64
N VAL A 114 11.78 -6.06 -4.16
CA VAL A 114 11.71 -5.20 -2.97
C VAL A 114 12.35 -5.87 -1.75
N GLU A 115 11.99 -7.14 -1.48
CA GLU A 115 12.52 -7.92 -0.36
C GLU A 115 14.01 -8.22 -0.52
N ARG A 116 14.44 -8.64 -1.70
CA ARG A 116 15.86 -8.90 -1.99
C ARG A 116 16.72 -7.65 -1.86
N ARG A 117 16.23 -6.51 -2.35
CA ARG A 117 16.88 -5.20 -2.28
C ARG A 117 16.75 -4.55 -0.91
N GLN A 118 15.80 -5.01 -0.11
CA GLN A 118 15.50 -4.44 1.22
C GLN A 118 15.22 -2.93 1.18
N ILE A 119 14.52 -2.49 0.14
CA ILE A 119 14.09 -1.10 -0.02
C ILE A 119 12.75 -0.86 0.70
N ARG A 120 12.45 0.40 1.00
CA ARG A 120 11.10 0.79 1.43
C ARG A 120 10.15 0.72 0.24
N TYR A 121 8.96 0.18 0.45
CA TYR A 121 8.02 0.06 -0.66
C TYR A 121 6.58 0.25 -0.21
N ALA A 122 5.88 1.16 -0.88
CA ALA A 122 4.45 1.39 -0.71
C ALA A 122 3.65 0.65 -1.80
N HIS A 123 2.79 -0.26 -1.37
CA HIS A 123 1.87 -0.99 -2.22
C HIS A 123 0.52 -0.28 -2.22
N MET A 124 0.29 0.60 -3.21
CA MET A 124 -0.92 1.42 -3.32
C MET A 124 -1.85 0.88 -4.43
N VAL A 125 -2.12 -0.42 -4.39
CA VAL A 125 -3.02 -1.08 -5.35
C VAL A 125 -4.47 -0.77 -5.02
N GLY A 126 -5.23 -0.34 -6.02
CA GLY A 126 -6.63 0.07 -5.87
C GLY A 126 -6.79 1.47 -5.27
N VAL A 127 -5.71 2.26 -5.16
CA VAL A 127 -5.81 3.63 -4.68
C VAL A 127 -6.62 4.50 -5.64
N THR A 128 -7.54 5.29 -5.07
CA THR A 128 -8.38 6.24 -5.80
C THR A 128 -8.18 7.65 -5.28
N SER A 129 -8.65 8.65 -6.03
CA SER A 129 -8.67 10.03 -5.56
C SER A 129 -9.40 10.18 -4.23
N GLN A 130 -10.48 9.43 -4.01
CA GLN A 130 -11.21 9.43 -2.75
C GLN A 130 -10.36 8.89 -1.59
N ILE A 131 -9.63 7.79 -1.81
CA ILE A 131 -8.72 7.21 -0.81
C ILE A 131 -7.61 8.21 -0.46
N MET A 132 -7.07 8.93 -1.44
CA MET A 132 -6.07 9.98 -1.23
C MET A 132 -6.60 11.15 -0.39
N GLN A 133 -7.88 11.48 -0.54
CA GLN A 133 -8.54 12.55 0.22
C GLN A 133 -9.02 12.13 1.61
N GLN A 134 -9.13 10.84 1.89
CA GLN A 134 -9.60 10.27 3.15
C GLN A 134 -8.51 9.48 3.87
N GLY A 135 -8.37 8.19 3.60
CA GLY A 135 -7.45 7.29 4.30
C GLY A 135 -5.99 7.76 4.28
N MET A 136 -5.53 8.32 3.15
CA MET A 136 -4.17 8.84 3.06
C MET A 136 -3.95 10.16 3.82
N ARG A 137 -5.00 10.82 4.34
CA ARG A 137 -4.89 12.00 5.22
C ARG A 137 -4.91 11.67 6.71
N ALA A 138 -4.95 10.38 7.09
CA ALA A 138 -4.90 9.99 8.48
C ALA A 138 -3.58 10.42 9.15
N ASP A 139 -3.63 10.66 10.46
CA ASP A 139 -2.41 10.83 11.25
C ASP A 139 -1.75 9.47 11.45
N TYR A 140 -0.81 9.12 10.57
CA TYR A 140 -0.14 7.82 10.59
C TYR A 140 0.74 7.61 11.82
N ARG A 141 1.16 8.65 12.53
CA ARG A 141 1.85 8.52 13.81
C ARG A 141 0.88 8.07 14.89
N LEU A 142 -0.34 8.62 14.88
CA LEU A 142 -1.41 8.17 15.77
C LEU A 142 -1.87 6.75 15.42
N VAL A 143 -2.04 6.44 14.12
CA VAL A 143 -2.37 5.08 13.65
C VAL A 143 -1.32 4.07 14.13
N ASP A 144 -0.03 4.41 14.00
CA ASP A 144 1.06 3.56 14.48
C ASP A 144 1.01 3.32 15.99
N ALA A 145 0.84 4.40 16.76
CA ALA A 145 0.75 4.31 18.22
C ALA A 145 -0.45 3.45 18.68
N LEU A 146 -1.61 3.59 18.03
CA LEU A 146 -2.80 2.77 18.31
C LEU A 146 -2.58 1.31 17.92
N SER A 147 -2.02 1.06 16.73
CA SER A 147 -1.71 -0.28 16.24
C SER A 147 -0.70 -0.97 17.15
N GLN A 148 0.30 -0.25 17.64
CA GLN A 148 1.29 -0.79 18.58
C GLN A 148 0.63 -1.24 19.89
N ARG A 149 -0.20 -0.39 20.49
CA ARG A 149 -0.94 -0.74 21.73
C ARG A 149 -1.88 -1.92 21.53
N LEU A 150 -2.55 -1.99 20.37
CA LEU A 150 -3.41 -3.12 20.02
C LEU A 150 -2.58 -4.40 19.86
N CYS A 151 -1.49 -4.34 19.12
CA CYS A 151 -0.60 -5.48 18.90
C CYS A 151 -0.06 -6.05 20.23
N GLU A 152 0.43 -5.20 21.13
CA GLU A 152 0.89 -5.60 22.46
C GLU A 152 -0.20 -6.27 23.31
N ARG A 153 -1.45 -5.83 23.18
CA ARG A 153 -2.58 -6.46 23.84
C ARG A 153 -2.90 -7.82 23.22
N MET A 154 -2.91 -7.88 21.88
CA MET A 154 -3.28 -9.09 21.14
C MET A 154 -2.23 -10.20 21.25
N GLN A 155 -0.94 -9.87 21.38
CA GLN A 155 0.14 -10.85 21.64
C GLN A 155 -0.07 -11.67 22.92
N ARG A 156 -0.86 -11.15 23.87
CA ARG A 156 -1.21 -11.82 25.12
C ARG A 156 -2.57 -12.48 25.09
N ALA A 157 -3.33 -12.29 24.01
CA ALA A 157 -4.67 -12.84 23.89
C ALA A 157 -4.61 -14.28 23.40
N THR A 158 -5.29 -15.18 24.10
CA THR A 158 -5.49 -16.57 23.68
C THR A 158 -6.83 -16.76 22.97
N ARG A 159 -7.75 -15.81 23.15
CA ARG A 159 -9.11 -15.88 22.61
C ARG A 159 -9.66 -14.47 22.35
N LEU A 160 -10.42 -14.33 21.29
CA LEU A 160 -11.20 -13.14 20.94
C LEU A 160 -12.66 -13.53 20.77
N LYS A 161 -13.57 -12.80 21.40
CA LYS A 161 -15.01 -12.87 21.14
C LYS A 161 -15.45 -11.61 20.42
N VAL A 162 -16.20 -11.78 19.33
CA VAL A 162 -16.74 -10.68 18.53
C VAL A 162 -18.26 -10.81 18.48
N GLU A 163 -18.96 -9.72 18.81
CA GLU A 163 -20.41 -9.60 18.70
C GLU A 163 -20.75 -8.24 18.08
N THR A 164 -21.65 -8.21 17.11
CA THR A 164 -22.13 -6.97 16.49
C THR A 164 -23.65 -6.95 16.41
N PRO A 165 -24.28 -5.75 16.39
CA PRO A 165 -25.72 -5.64 16.20
C PRO A 165 -26.23 -6.26 14.88
N GLY A 166 -25.36 -6.35 13.84
CA GLY A 166 -25.68 -6.98 12.57
C GLY A 166 -25.75 -8.50 12.58
N GLY A 167 -25.52 -9.14 13.76
CA GLY A 167 -25.66 -10.59 13.95
C GLY A 167 -24.35 -11.36 13.84
N THR A 168 -23.20 -10.73 13.67
CA THR A 168 -21.90 -11.39 13.84
C THR A 168 -21.75 -11.81 15.30
N ALA A 169 -21.49 -13.11 15.53
CA ALA A 169 -21.21 -13.66 16.85
C ALA A 169 -20.26 -14.84 16.69
N PHE A 170 -18.97 -14.63 16.97
CA PHE A 170 -17.98 -15.69 16.88
C PHE A 170 -16.91 -15.59 17.96
N THR A 171 -16.23 -16.69 18.19
CA THR A 171 -15.03 -16.77 19.02
C THR A 171 -13.87 -17.27 18.17
N ALA A 172 -12.73 -16.59 18.22
CA ALA A 172 -11.48 -17.05 17.64
C ALA A 172 -10.50 -17.43 18.75
N ALA A 173 -9.81 -18.58 18.60
CA ALA A 173 -8.70 -18.98 19.45
C ALA A 173 -7.38 -18.77 18.71
N PHE A 174 -6.32 -18.37 19.42
CA PHE A 174 -5.01 -18.09 18.85
C PHE A 174 -3.96 -19.06 19.37
N ASP A 175 -3.07 -19.47 18.47
CA ASP A 175 -1.89 -20.24 18.80
C ASP A 175 -0.72 -19.29 19.05
N PRO A 176 0.01 -19.40 20.18
CA PRO A 176 1.15 -18.56 20.48
C PRO A 176 2.33 -18.71 19.50
N ASN A 177 2.33 -19.76 18.70
CA ASN A 177 3.32 -19.95 17.63
C ASN A 177 3.06 -19.05 16.39
N PHE A 178 1.88 -18.48 16.24
CA PHE A 178 1.55 -17.53 15.18
C PHE A 178 1.77 -16.09 15.65
N SER A 179 2.68 -15.40 14.99
CA SER A 179 2.98 -14.01 15.31
C SER A 179 1.84 -13.08 14.93
N TRP A 180 1.63 -12.06 15.73
CA TRP A 180 0.80 -10.91 15.38
C TRP A 180 1.62 -9.95 14.53
N VAL A 181 1.05 -9.51 13.42
CA VAL A 181 1.66 -8.58 12.47
C VAL A 181 0.97 -7.22 12.62
N LYS A 182 1.78 -6.17 12.69
CA LYS A 182 1.32 -4.79 12.68
C LYS A 182 1.72 -4.13 11.35
N THR A 183 0.76 -3.56 10.63
CA THR A 183 0.99 -2.72 9.47
C THR A 183 0.29 -1.38 9.67
N SER A 184 1.05 -0.37 10.04
CA SER A 184 0.53 0.94 10.44
C SER A 184 0.68 2.03 9.38
N GLY A 185 1.33 1.72 8.26
CA GLY A 185 1.63 2.68 7.19
C GLY A 185 2.94 3.46 7.41
N LEU A 186 3.60 3.36 8.56
CA LEU A 186 4.97 3.83 8.71
C LEU A 186 5.92 2.76 8.17
N ILE A 187 6.53 3.01 7.01
CA ILE A 187 7.33 2.05 6.25
C ILE A 187 8.82 2.30 6.52
N GLN A 188 9.45 1.37 7.22
CA GLN A 188 10.87 1.42 7.52
C GLN A 188 11.69 0.68 6.46
N ARG A 189 13.01 0.92 6.43
CA ARG A 189 13.93 0.16 5.56
C ARG A 189 13.80 -1.34 5.82
N ARG A 190 13.83 -2.13 4.75
CA ARG A 190 13.61 -3.59 4.74
C ARG A 190 12.16 -4.01 4.97
N TYR A 191 11.24 -3.08 4.82
CA TYR A 191 9.84 -3.34 5.05
C TYR A 191 8.99 -2.76 3.91
N TRP A 192 7.94 -3.48 3.55
CA TRP A 192 6.91 -2.98 2.65
C TRP A 192 5.54 -3.05 3.29
N SER A 193 4.64 -2.21 2.89
CA SER A 193 3.28 -2.18 3.41
C SER A 193 2.31 -1.67 2.36
N ASN A 194 1.05 -2.04 2.52
CA ASN A 194 -0.03 -1.34 1.84
C ASN A 194 -0.11 0.11 2.30
N LEU A 195 -0.55 1.01 1.42
CA LEU A 195 -0.99 2.35 1.75
C LEU A 195 -2.33 2.65 1.04
N PRO A 196 -3.35 3.12 1.78
CA PRO A 196 -3.38 3.30 3.25
C PRO A 196 -3.24 2.00 4.03
N ALA A 197 -2.82 2.09 5.29
CA ALA A 197 -2.71 0.96 6.20
C ALA A 197 -3.16 1.36 7.61
N GLY A 198 -3.30 0.38 8.49
CA GLY A 198 -3.72 0.57 9.88
C GLY A 198 -4.39 -0.70 10.40
N GLU A 199 -3.64 -1.80 10.44
CA GLU A 199 -4.17 -3.10 10.85
C GLU A 199 -3.20 -3.85 11.76
N VAL A 200 -3.78 -4.72 12.58
CA VAL A 200 -3.07 -5.72 13.39
C VAL A 200 -3.76 -7.06 13.14
N PHE A 201 -3.03 -8.05 12.67
CA PHE A 201 -3.61 -9.32 12.27
C PHE A 201 -2.73 -10.51 12.61
N THR A 202 -3.37 -11.69 12.67
CA THR A 202 -2.73 -13.00 12.77
C THR A 202 -3.64 -14.06 12.15
N THR A 203 -3.14 -15.29 12.03
CA THR A 203 -3.95 -16.46 11.67
C THR A 203 -4.54 -17.07 12.95
N PRO A 204 -5.87 -17.21 13.07
CA PRO A 204 -6.46 -17.92 14.21
C PRO A 204 -6.22 -19.43 14.09
N ALA A 205 -6.05 -20.10 15.23
CA ALA A 205 -6.00 -21.56 15.30
C ALA A 205 -7.37 -22.18 15.04
N SER A 206 -8.45 -21.52 15.51
CA SER A 206 -9.83 -21.89 15.22
C SER A 206 -10.75 -20.68 15.29
N VAL A 207 -11.85 -20.76 14.53
CA VAL A 207 -12.96 -19.81 14.61
C VAL A 207 -14.25 -20.61 14.68
N ASP A 208 -15.13 -20.25 15.63
CA ASP A 208 -16.42 -20.88 15.80
C ASP A 208 -17.51 -19.80 15.99
N GLY A 209 -18.60 -19.93 15.24
CA GLY A 209 -19.70 -19.00 15.26
C GLY A 209 -20.15 -18.51 13.89
N VAL A 210 -20.76 -17.35 13.86
CA VAL A 210 -21.34 -16.73 12.65
C VAL A 210 -20.66 -15.40 12.37
N PHE A 211 -20.20 -15.22 11.15
CA PHE A 211 -19.75 -13.94 10.60
C PHE A 211 -20.78 -13.42 9.60
N VAL A 212 -21.39 -12.27 9.89
CA VAL A 212 -22.30 -11.59 8.97
C VAL A 212 -21.51 -10.54 8.19
N CYS A 213 -21.42 -10.72 6.87
CA CYS A 213 -20.83 -9.76 5.97
C CYS A 213 -21.96 -8.89 5.36
N ASP A 214 -22.09 -7.68 5.84
CA ASP A 214 -23.04 -6.66 5.36
C ASP A 214 -22.37 -5.57 4.50
N GLY A 215 -21.14 -5.82 4.08
CA GLY A 215 -20.34 -4.97 3.20
C GLY A 215 -19.66 -5.76 2.09
N THR A 216 -18.56 -5.23 1.59
CA THR A 216 -17.75 -5.88 0.57
C THR A 216 -16.84 -6.95 1.20
N ALA A 217 -16.79 -8.13 0.61
CA ALA A 217 -15.88 -9.21 0.98
C ALA A 217 -15.02 -9.62 -0.22
N GLY A 218 -13.82 -9.05 -0.31
CA GLY A 218 -12.90 -9.26 -1.43
C GLY A 218 -13.46 -8.73 -2.76
N ASP A 219 -12.92 -9.23 -3.86
CA ASP A 219 -13.28 -8.79 -5.22
C ASP A 219 -14.58 -9.45 -5.75
N TYR A 220 -15.08 -10.46 -5.07
CA TYR A 220 -16.17 -11.32 -5.55
C TYR A 220 -17.51 -11.07 -4.88
N PHE A 221 -17.51 -10.53 -3.68
CA PHE A 221 -18.72 -10.34 -2.89
C PHE A 221 -18.81 -8.88 -2.44
N GLY A 222 -19.81 -8.18 -2.93
CA GLY A 222 -20.15 -6.84 -2.52
C GLY A 222 -21.64 -6.58 -2.71
N PRO A 223 -22.21 -5.54 -2.05
CA PRO A 223 -23.57 -5.11 -2.34
C PRO A 223 -23.64 -4.72 -3.82
N LYS A 224 -24.65 -5.26 -4.51
CA LYS A 224 -25.00 -4.90 -5.90
C LYS A 224 -25.73 -3.56 -5.91
#